data_dd2039ea4b93b35051becb3e7f532b62
#
_entry.id   dd2039ea4b93b35051becb3e7f532b62
#
_cell.length_a   1.000
_cell.length_b   1.000
_cell.length_c   1.000
_cell.angle_alpha   90.00
_cell.angle_beta   90.00
_cell.angle_gamma   90.00
#
_symmetry.space_group_name_H-M   'P 1'
#
loop_
_entity.id
_entity.type
_entity.pdbx_description
1 polymer ?
#
loop_
_entity_poly.entity_id
_entity_poly.type
_entity_poly.pdbx_seq_one_letter_code
_entity_poly.pdbx_strand_id
1 'polypeptide(L)'
;RADKKRILFGLPTRRTFGAAWEVVSESLLHRRIFRVNPLLGYMHMSLAFGWFLLIAVGWAETIAYLGFRYVPLQGHVFFKYFATGLEHKPFFDFTMDLLLLFVLSGVVLAWGKRLYSRAMGMRRTTKHVPGDRVALSALWFVFPARLVAESATCALYGGGGFLTGGLG
;
A
#
# COMPACT_ATOMS: atom_id res chain seq x y z
N ARG A 1 1.81 -28.49 25.78
CA ARG A 1 1.59 -27.48 26.85
C ARG A 1 2.79 -26.57 27.10
N ALA A 2 4.05 -27.06 26.98
CA ALA A 2 5.26 -26.27 27.17
C ALA A 2 5.44 -25.16 26.11
N ASP A 3 5.06 -25.41 24.84
CA ASP A 3 5.22 -24.45 23.75
C ASP A 3 4.28 -23.25 23.85
N LYS A 4 3.04 -23.46 24.35
CA LYS A 4 2.10 -22.35 24.56
C LYS A 4 2.58 -21.38 25.65
N LYS A 5 3.21 -21.87 26.72
CA LYS A 5 3.81 -21.00 27.74
C LYS A 5 5.03 -20.25 27.21
N ARG A 6 5.88 -20.89 26.39
CA ARG A 6 7.01 -20.21 25.73
C ARG A 6 6.57 -19.10 24.76
N ILE A 7 5.49 -19.31 24.01
CA ILE A 7 4.95 -18.30 23.11
C ILE A 7 4.38 -17.10 23.89
N LEU A 8 3.60 -17.34 24.94
CA LEU A 8 2.94 -16.27 25.71
C LEU A 8 3.90 -15.48 26.61
N PHE A 9 4.88 -16.13 27.25
CA PHE A 9 5.84 -15.47 28.14
C PHE A 9 7.15 -15.06 27.47
N GLY A 10 7.38 -15.46 26.22
CA GLY A 10 8.54 -15.06 25.43
C GLY A 10 8.35 -13.80 24.58
N LEU A 11 7.13 -13.24 24.53
CA LEU A 11 6.78 -12.10 23.68
C LEU A 11 7.57 -10.80 23.98
N PRO A 12 7.84 -10.39 25.25
CA PRO A 12 8.58 -9.15 25.51
C PRO A 12 10.10 -9.39 25.67
N THR A 13 10.74 -10.08 24.75
CA THR A 13 12.19 -10.29 24.77
C THR A 13 12.91 -9.51 23.69
N ARG A 14 14.20 -9.20 23.88
CA ARG A 14 15.07 -8.58 22.86
C ARG A 14 15.05 -9.38 21.53
N ARG A 15 14.87 -10.70 21.59
CA ARG A 15 14.74 -11.55 20.41
C ARG A 15 13.46 -11.28 19.62
N THR A 16 12.36 -11.02 20.30
CA THR A 16 11.08 -10.69 19.66
C THR A 16 11.14 -9.32 18.96
N PHE A 17 11.78 -8.33 19.61
CA PHE A 17 12.03 -7.04 18.95
C PHE A 17 12.97 -7.18 17.76
N GLY A 18 14.02 -8.00 17.86
CA GLY A 18 14.90 -8.32 16.74
C GLY A 18 14.16 -8.98 15.57
N ALA A 19 13.31 -9.97 15.85
CA ALA A 19 12.50 -10.63 14.85
C ALA A 19 11.47 -9.69 14.20
N ALA A 20 10.81 -8.84 14.98
CA ALA A 20 9.90 -7.83 14.47
C ALA A 20 10.63 -6.82 13.58
N TRP A 21 11.82 -6.36 13.99
CA TRP A 21 12.65 -5.50 13.16
C TRP A 21 13.11 -6.17 11.86
N GLU A 22 13.45 -7.46 11.93
CA GLU A 22 13.79 -8.24 10.73
C GLU A 22 12.62 -8.33 9.77
N VAL A 23 11.40 -8.59 10.25
CA VAL A 23 10.18 -8.57 9.43
C VAL A 23 10.00 -7.20 8.77
N VAL A 24 10.11 -6.10 9.52
CA VAL A 24 9.97 -4.75 8.96
C VAL A 24 11.05 -4.48 7.91
N SER A 25 12.32 -4.75 8.25
CA SER A 25 13.45 -4.41 7.38
C SER A 25 13.53 -5.28 6.11
N GLU A 26 13.14 -6.54 6.19
CA GLU A 26 13.26 -7.47 5.08
C GLU A 26 11.95 -7.64 4.29
N SER A 27 10.80 -7.58 4.96
CA SER A 27 9.49 -7.78 4.29
C SER A 27 8.84 -6.48 3.81
N LEU A 28 8.97 -5.37 4.56
CA LEU A 28 8.40 -4.09 4.16
C LEU A 28 9.41 -3.22 3.41
N LEU A 29 10.62 -3.05 3.96
CA LEU A 29 11.64 -2.19 3.35
C LEU A 29 12.50 -2.92 2.31
N HIS A 30 12.41 -4.22 2.19
CA HIS A 30 13.13 -5.05 1.20
C HIS A 30 14.64 -4.77 1.16
N ARG A 31 15.27 -4.56 2.32
CA ARG A 31 16.67 -4.11 2.46
C ARG A 31 17.67 -4.98 1.70
N ARG A 32 17.49 -6.30 1.67
CA ARG A 32 18.34 -7.23 0.90
C ARG A 32 18.24 -6.97 -0.59
N ILE A 33 17.02 -6.78 -1.09
CA ILE A 33 16.80 -6.56 -2.52
C ILE A 33 17.40 -5.22 -2.94
N PHE A 34 17.30 -4.18 -2.10
CA PHE A 34 17.93 -2.89 -2.34
C PHE A 34 19.45 -2.98 -2.52
N ARG A 35 20.13 -3.83 -1.74
CA ARG A 35 21.58 -4.00 -1.83
C ARG A 35 22.03 -4.65 -3.14
N VAL A 36 21.19 -5.52 -3.71
CA VAL A 36 21.49 -6.25 -4.95
C VAL A 36 21.03 -5.46 -6.18
N ASN A 37 19.83 -4.90 -6.13
CA ASN A 37 19.24 -4.11 -7.21
C ASN A 37 18.36 -3.01 -6.63
N PRO A 38 18.85 -1.75 -6.56
CA PRO A 38 18.12 -0.64 -5.96
C PRO A 38 16.76 -0.37 -6.61
N LEU A 39 16.68 -0.46 -7.95
CA LEU A 39 15.42 -0.24 -8.67
C LEU A 39 14.37 -1.30 -8.33
N LEU A 40 14.79 -2.56 -8.28
CA LEU A 40 13.92 -3.66 -7.89
C LEU A 40 13.50 -3.55 -6.43
N GLY A 41 14.43 -3.16 -5.55
CA GLY A 41 14.17 -2.90 -4.14
C GLY A 41 13.14 -1.79 -3.95
N TYR A 42 13.28 -0.68 -4.65
CA TYR A 42 12.32 0.42 -4.62
C TYR A 42 10.93 -0.03 -5.10
N MET A 43 10.85 -0.73 -6.23
CA MET A 43 9.59 -1.24 -6.76
C MET A 43 8.85 -2.13 -5.75
N HIS A 44 9.55 -3.05 -5.09
CA HIS A 44 8.95 -3.92 -4.08
C HIS A 44 8.58 -3.15 -2.81
N MET A 45 9.43 -2.25 -2.34
CA MET A 45 9.17 -1.42 -1.18
C MET A 45 7.97 -0.50 -1.40
N SER A 46 7.90 0.20 -2.52
CA SER A 46 6.78 1.10 -2.82
C SER A 46 5.45 0.37 -2.86
N LEU A 47 5.41 -0.85 -3.40
CA LEU A 47 4.20 -1.67 -3.43
C LEU A 47 3.84 -2.22 -2.04
N ALA A 48 4.78 -2.85 -1.34
CA ALA A 48 4.50 -3.51 -0.06
C ALA A 48 4.35 -2.49 1.09
N PHE A 49 5.34 -1.65 1.28
CA PHE A 49 5.35 -0.67 2.37
C PHE A 49 4.38 0.48 2.11
N GLY A 50 4.30 0.96 0.86
CA GLY A 50 3.34 1.97 0.46
C GLY A 50 1.90 1.52 0.68
N TRP A 51 1.57 0.28 0.31
CA TRP A 51 0.25 -0.28 0.60
C TRP A 51 -0.05 -0.39 2.09
N PHE A 52 0.92 -0.89 2.87
CA PHE A 52 0.79 -0.94 4.32
C PHE A 52 0.53 0.45 4.92
N LEU A 53 1.27 1.47 4.47
CA LEU A 53 1.08 2.84 4.93
C LEU A 53 -0.28 3.42 4.51
N LEU A 54 -0.75 3.14 3.29
CA LEU A 54 -2.09 3.55 2.86
C LEU A 54 -3.18 2.99 3.77
N ILE A 55 -3.05 1.72 4.20
CA ILE A 55 -3.99 1.10 5.14
C ILE A 55 -3.88 1.78 6.51
N ALA A 56 -2.67 1.96 7.04
CA ALA A 56 -2.45 2.53 8.36
C ALA A 56 -2.92 3.99 8.45
N VAL A 57 -2.58 4.82 7.45
CA VAL A 57 -2.99 6.22 7.40
C VAL A 57 -4.49 6.35 7.12
N GLY A 58 -5.05 5.53 6.22
CA GLY A 58 -6.49 5.50 5.96
C GLY A 58 -7.30 5.08 7.20
N TRP A 59 -6.77 4.17 8.01
CA TRP A 59 -7.36 3.84 9.29
C TRP A 59 -7.29 5.01 10.29
N ALA A 60 -6.15 5.69 10.39
CA ALA A 60 -5.99 6.88 11.22
C ALA A 60 -6.91 8.02 10.77
N GLU A 61 -7.06 8.23 9.46
CA GLU A 61 -7.99 9.16 8.86
C GLU A 61 -9.44 8.84 9.25
N THR A 62 -9.82 7.58 9.15
CA THR A 62 -11.17 7.12 9.55
C THR A 62 -11.45 7.42 11.01
N ILE A 63 -10.50 7.16 11.90
CA ILE A 63 -10.63 7.50 13.33
C ILE A 63 -10.76 9.02 13.52
N ALA A 64 -10.00 9.81 12.79
CA ALA A 64 -10.01 11.26 12.88
C ALA A 64 -11.35 11.89 12.43
N TYR A 65 -12.06 11.23 11.50
CA TYR A 65 -13.36 11.65 11.00
C TYR A 65 -14.53 11.12 11.84
N LEU A 66 -14.51 9.83 12.17
CA LEU A 66 -15.63 9.13 12.82
C LEU A 66 -15.43 8.88 14.31
N GLY A 67 -14.20 9.02 14.82
CA GLY A 67 -13.82 8.64 16.17
C GLY A 67 -13.78 7.11 16.37
N PHE A 68 -13.24 6.70 17.52
CA PHE A 68 -13.05 5.27 17.84
C PHE A 68 -14.34 4.45 17.96
N ARG A 69 -15.49 5.11 18.11
CA ARG A 69 -16.77 4.48 18.37
C ARG A 69 -17.35 3.72 17.18
N TYR A 70 -16.87 4.02 15.97
CA TYR A 70 -17.44 3.52 14.71
C TYR A 70 -16.46 2.75 13.86
N VAL A 71 -15.33 2.31 14.40
CA VAL A 71 -14.32 1.56 13.65
C VAL A 71 -14.56 0.06 13.73
N PRO A 72 -15.43 -0.52 12.91
CA PRO A 72 -15.32 -1.93 12.60
C PRO A 72 -14.08 -2.13 11.76
N LEU A 73 -13.33 -3.19 11.98
CA LEU A 73 -12.10 -3.56 11.30
C LEU A 73 -12.23 -3.79 9.78
N GLN A 74 -13.40 -3.57 9.19
CA GLN A 74 -13.69 -3.92 7.81
C GLN A 74 -13.77 -2.69 6.92
N GLY A 75 -12.88 -2.66 5.92
CA GLY A 75 -13.14 -1.97 4.66
C GLY A 75 -12.97 -0.45 4.60
N HIS A 76 -12.51 0.21 5.66
CA HIS A 76 -12.50 1.68 5.74
C HIS A 76 -11.31 2.38 5.05
N VAL A 77 -10.47 1.66 4.36
CA VAL A 77 -9.38 2.26 3.55
C VAL A 77 -9.93 3.19 2.44
N PHE A 78 -11.20 3.01 2.07
CA PHE A 78 -11.91 3.78 1.05
C PHE A 78 -13.11 4.54 1.60
N PHE A 79 -13.18 4.74 2.89
CA PHE A 79 -14.28 5.38 3.59
C PHE A 79 -14.63 6.78 3.03
N LYS A 80 -13.64 7.56 2.65
CA LYS A 80 -13.78 8.90 2.13
C LYS A 80 -14.70 9.00 0.90
N TYR A 81 -14.73 7.98 0.06
CA TYR A 81 -15.59 7.94 -1.13
C TYR A 81 -17.08 7.89 -0.82
N PHE A 82 -17.43 7.41 0.36
CA PHE A 82 -18.82 7.22 0.76
C PHE A 82 -19.30 8.25 1.77
N ALA A 83 -18.41 9.08 2.28
CA ALA A 83 -18.70 10.07 3.30
C ALA A 83 -18.72 11.47 2.70
N THR A 84 -19.81 11.80 2.05
CA THR A 84 -20.07 13.15 1.54
C THR A 84 -20.41 14.12 2.68
N GLY A 85 -19.91 15.35 2.62
CA GLY A 85 -20.21 16.39 3.58
C GLY A 85 -19.32 16.42 4.84
N LEU A 86 -18.25 15.62 4.89
CA LEU A 86 -17.25 15.71 5.94
C LEU A 86 -16.30 16.88 5.67
N GLU A 87 -15.87 17.55 6.74
CA GLU A 87 -14.82 18.57 6.65
C GLU A 87 -13.54 17.96 6.06
N HIS A 88 -12.95 18.66 5.10
CA HIS A 88 -11.67 18.27 4.52
C HIS A 88 -10.56 18.49 5.55
N LYS A 89 -9.70 17.50 5.71
CA LYS A 89 -8.50 17.58 6.54
C LYS A 89 -7.26 17.58 5.64
N PRO A 90 -6.71 18.75 5.32
CA PRO A 90 -5.64 18.89 4.30
C PRO A 90 -4.43 17.99 4.56
N PHE A 91 -4.13 17.72 5.82
CA PHE A 91 -3.03 16.84 6.20
C PHE A 91 -3.24 15.41 5.70
N PHE A 92 -4.44 14.84 5.87
CA PHE A 92 -4.75 13.51 5.41
C PHE A 92 -4.84 13.47 3.88
N ASP A 93 -5.47 14.46 3.27
CA ASP A 93 -5.58 14.57 1.81
C ASP A 93 -4.19 14.59 1.16
N PHE A 94 -3.28 15.43 1.65
CA PHE A 94 -1.90 15.49 1.17
C PHE A 94 -1.15 14.18 1.40
N THR A 95 -1.26 13.60 2.59
CA THR A 95 -0.52 12.39 2.94
C THR A 95 -1.00 11.18 2.14
N MET A 96 -2.31 11.05 1.93
CA MET A 96 -2.88 9.96 1.14
C MET A 96 -2.48 10.07 -0.33
N ASP A 97 -2.49 11.26 -0.91
CA ASP A 97 -2.02 11.51 -2.27
C ASP A 97 -0.52 11.18 -2.43
N LEU A 98 0.30 11.58 -1.47
CA LEU A 98 1.72 11.27 -1.48
C LEU A 98 1.98 9.75 -1.44
N LEU A 99 1.26 9.04 -0.57
CA LEU A 99 1.35 7.58 -0.48
C LEU A 99 0.82 6.89 -1.74
N LEU A 100 -0.26 7.39 -2.30
CA LEU A 100 -0.82 6.88 -3.56
C LEU A 100 0.18 7.07 -4.70
N LEU A 101 0.79 8.25 -4.82
CA LEU A 101 1.84 8.52 -5.81
C LEU A 101 3.05 7.59 -5.62
N PHE A 102 3.46 7.35 -4.37
CA PHE A 102 4.53 6.44 -4.05
C PHE A 102 4.24 4.99 -4.51
N VAL A 103 3.03 4.48 -4.28
CA VAL A 103 2.63 3.15 -4.74
C VAL A 103 2.51 3.11 -6.27
N LEU A 104 1.89 4.12 -6.88
CA LEU A 104 1.73 4.21 -8.33
C LEU A 104 3.07 4.24 -9.05
N SER A 105 4.08 4.89 -8.49
CA SER A 105 5.45 4.86 -9.05
C SER A 105 6.01 3.44 -9.12
N GLY A 106 5.76 2.61 -8.10
CA GLY A 106 6.12 1.20 -8.10
C GLY A 106 5.34 0.38 -9.13
N VAL A 107 4.04 0.65 -9.30
CA VAL A 107 3.22 -0.01 -10.33
C VAL A 107 3.75 0.32 -11.74
N VAL A 108 4.03 1.59 -12.01
CA VAL A 108 4.58 2.04 -13.31
C VAL A 108 5.92 1.38 -13.60
N LEU A 109 6.81 1.32 -12.60
CA LEU A 109 8.09 0.62 -12.74
C LEU A 109 7.92 -0.88 -12.99
N ALA A 110 6.97 -1.52 -12.32
CA ALA A 110 6.68 -2.94 -12.51
C ALA A 110 6.13 -3.23 -13.91
N TRP A 111 5.24 -2.38 -14.42
CA TRP A 111 4.72 -2.49 -15.78
C TRP A 111 5.78 -2.17 -16.83
N GLY A 112 6.56 -1.11 -16.63
CA GLY A 112 7.67 -0.73 -17.49
C GLY A 112 8.69 -1.87 -17.62
N LYS A 113 9.08 -2.48 -16.51
CA LYS A 113 9.95 -3.66 -16.50
C LYS A 113 9.36 -4.84 -17.28
N ARG A 114 8.05 -5.10 -17.14
CA ARG A 114 7.38 -6.16 -17.91
C ARG A 114 7.36 -5.89 -19.40
N LEU A 115 7.05 -4.65 -19.80
CA LEU A 115 7.04 -4.25 -21.19
C LEU A 115 8.44 -4.35 -21.80
N TYR A 116 9.45 -3.82 -21.10
CA TYR A 116 10.84 -3.91 -21.50
C TYR A 116 11.31 -5.36 -21.68
N SER A 117 11.02 -6.23 -20.69
CA SER A 117 11.40 -7.65 -20.79
C SER A 117 10.72 -8.38 -21.95
N ARG A 118 9.48 -7.99 -22.31
CA ARG A 118 8.78 -8.53 -23.47
C ARG A 118 9.40 -8.04 -24.79
N ALA A 119 9.68 -6.74 -24.88
CA ALA A 119 10.25 -6.13 -26.07
C ALA A 119 11.65 -6.70 -26.38
N MET A 120 12.45 -6.98 -25.34
CA MET A 120 13.79 -7.55 -25.48
C MET A 120 13.81 -9.09 -25.61
N GLY A 121 12.66 -9.75 -25.67
CA GLY A 121 12.57 -11.21 -25.83
C GLY A 121 13.16 -12.01 -24.66
N MET A 122 13.27 -11.43 -23.47
CA MET A 122 13.86 -12.10 -22.31
C MET A 122 13.03 -13.31 -21.89
N ARG A 123 13.69 -14.45 -21.65
CA ARG A 123 13.02 -15.64 -21.13
C ARG A 123 12.41 -15.39 -19.75
N ARG A 124 11.18 -15.82 -19.55
CA ARG A 124 10.50 -15.74 -18.26
C ARG A 124 11.18 -16.71 -17.28
N THR A 125 11.71 -16.17 -16.18
CA THR A 125 12.35 -16.96 -15.13
C THR A 125 11.36 -17.61 -14.16
N THR A 126 10.16 -17.06 -14.04
CA THR A 126 9.10 -17.55 -13.13
C THR A 126 7.90 -18.09 -13.92
N LYS A 127 7.58 -19.36 -13.68
CA LYS A 127 6.35 -20.00 -14.18
C LYS A 127 5.24 -19.73 -13.16
N HIS A 128 4.53 -18.60 -13.29
CA HIS A 128 3.32 -18.37 -12.49
C HIS A 128 2.15 -19.17 -13.07
N VAL A 129 1.37 -19.77 -12.20
CA VAL A 129 0.06 -20.35 -12.55
C VAL A 129 -0.83 -19.22 -13.12
N PRO A 130 -1.71 -19.51 -14.11
CA PRO A 130 -2.59 -18.47 -14.68
C PRO A 130 -3.39 -17.69 -13.64
N GLY A 131 -3.89 -18.34 -12.59
CA GLY A 131 -4.60 -17.70 -11.47
C GLY A 131 -3.76 -16.65 -10.73
N ASP A 132 -2.48 -16.96 -10.45
CA ASP A 132 -1.57 -16.02 -9.78
C ASP A 132 -1.33 -14.76 -10.63
N ARG A 133 -1.31 -14.91 -11.95
CA ARG A 133 -1.14 -13.75 -12.86
C ARG A 133 -2.35 -12.84 -12.83
N VAL A 134 -3.55 -13.40 -12.79
CA VAL A 134 -4.80 -12.63 -12.68
C VAL A 134 -4.83 -11.92 -11.35
N ALA A 135 -4.56 -12.61 -10.24
CA ALA A 135 -4.55 -12.04 -8.89
C ALA A 135 -3.55 -10.89 -8.77
N LEU A 136 -2.30 -11.07 -9.23
CA LEU A 136 -1.28 -10.01 -9.21
C LEU A 136 -1.65 -8.82 -10.11
N SER A 137 -2.26 -9.09 -11.27
CA SER A 137 -2.69 -8.02 -12.17
C SER A 137 -3.86 -7.22 -11.58
N ALA A 138 -4.82 -7.90 -10.96
CA ALA A 138 -5.92 -7.27 -10.24
C ALA A 138 -5.43 -6.42 -9.07
N LEU A 139 -4.49 -6.94 -8.27
CA LEU A 139 -3.88 -6.19 -7.16
C LEU A 139 -3.22 -4.89 -7.63
N TRP A 140 -2.49 -4.93 -8.76
CA TRP A 140 -1.86 -3.72 -9.29
C TRP A 140 -2.84 -2.75 -9.93
N PHE A 141 -3.96 -3.23 -10.43
CA PHE A 141 -5.01 -2.39 -11.02
C PHE A 141 -5.80 -1.60 -9.96
N VAL A 142 -5.86 -2.08 -8.73
CA VAL A 142 -6.56 -1.39 -7.62
C VAL A 142 -6.06 0.04 -7.41
N PHE A 143 -4.76 0.28 -7.51
CA PHE A 143 -4.18 1.61 -7.26
C PHE A 143 -4.51 2.65 -8.35
N PRO A 144 -4.35 2.35 -9.65
CA PRO A 144 -4.86 3.23 -10.71
C PRO A 144 -6.37 3.44 -10.63
N ALA A 145 -7.14 2.39 -10.35
CA ALA A 145 -8.60 2.49 -10.19
C ALA A 145 -8.96 3.40 -9.01
N ARG A 146 -8.21 3.30 -7.90
CA ARG A 146 -8.35 4.21 -6.77
C ARG A 146 -8.10 5.66 -7.16
N LEU A 147 -7.01 5.95 -7.88
CA LEU A 147 -6.71 7.31 -8.34
C LEU A 147 -7.89 7.89 -9.13
N VAL A 148 -8.41 7.13 -10.09
CA VAL A 148 -9.55 7.58 -10.92
C VAL A 148 -10.80 7.81 -10.06
N ALA A 149 -11.13 6.87 -9.17
CA ALA A 149 -12.29 7.00 -8.29
C ALA A 149 -12.18 8.20 -7.35
N GLU A 150 -11.00 8.43 -6.78
CA GLU A 150 -10.76 9.55 -5.85
C GLU A 150 -10.82 10.89 -6.58
N SER A 151 -10.19 10.99 -7.76
CA SER A 151 -10.27 12.19 -8.59
C SER A 151 -11.71 12.49 -9.05
N ALA A 152 -12.46 11.48 -9.47
CA ALA A 152 -13.87 11.65 -9.82
C ALA A 152 -14.72 12.13 -8.63
N THR A 153 -14.44 11.63 -7.42
CA THR A 153 -15.12 12.08 -6.19
C THR A 153 -14.76 13.54 -5.88
N CYS A 154 -13.49 13.92 -6.04
CA CYS A 154 -13.05 15.30 -5.86
C CYS A 154 -13.70 16.25 -6.86
N ALA A 155 -13.88 15.83 -8.12
CA ALA A 155 -14.59 16.61 -9.14
C ALA A 155 -16.06 16.87 -8.77
N LEU A 156 -16.72 15.89 -8.16
CA LEU A 156 -18.16 15.99 -7.83
C LEU A 156 -18.42 16.75 -6.52
N TYR A 157 -17.58 16.57 -5.52
CA TYR A 157 -17.84 17.03 -4.16
C TYR A 157 -16.82 18.04 -3.64
N GLY A 158 -15.78 18.32 -4.41
CA GLY A 158 -14.66 19.16 -4.01
C GLY A 158 -13.69 18.44 -3.07
N GLY A 159 -12.63 19.12 -2.70
CA GLY A 159 -11.57 18.60 -1.82
C GLY A 159 -10.51 17.78 -2.56
N GLY A 160 -9.86 16.89 -1.83
CA GLY A 160 -8.73 16.12 -2.33
C GLY A 160 -7.38 16.79 -2.10
N GLY A 161 -6.31 16.03 -2.28
CA GLY A 161 -4.96 16.52 -2.17
C GLY A 161 -4.44 17.12 -3.48
N PHE A 162 -3.13 17.23 -3.58
CA PHE A 162 -2.48 17.85 -4.76
C PHE A 162 -2.61 17.01 -6.04
N LEU A 163 -2.70 15.68 -5.92
CA LEU A 163 -2.81 14.75 -7.03
C LEU A 163 -4.28 14.54 -7.43
N THR A 164 -5.09 14.14 -6.46
CA THR A 164 -6.49 13.78 -6.69
C THR A 164 -7.37 15.00 -6.94
N GLY A 165 -7.14 16.11 -6.23
CA GLY A 165 -7.82 17.37 -6.47
C GLY A 165 -7.37 18.09 -7.75
N GLY A 166 -6.13 17.87 -8.20
CA GLY A 166 -5.61 18.44 -9.44
C GLY A 166 -6.06 17.69 -10.72
N LEU A 167 -6.51 16.45 -10.58
CA LEU A 167 -7.02 15.62 -11.68
C LEU A 167 -8.56 15.62 -11.76
N GLY A 168 -9.26 15.99 -10.69
CA GLY A 168 -10.70 16.15 -10.63
C GLY A 168 -11.14 17.54 -10.98
#